data_092ea35fd5213c106fe49650a45ca094
#
_entry.id   092ea35fd5213c106fe49650a45ca094
#
_cell.length_a   1.000
_cell.length_b   1.000
_cell.length_c   1.000
_cell.angle_alpha   90.00
_cell.angle_beta   90.00
_cell.angle_gamma   90.00
#
_symmetry.space_group_name_H-M   'P 1'
#
loop_
_entity.id
_entity.type
_entity.pdbx_description
1 polymer ?
#
loop_
_entity_poly.entity_id
_entity_poly.type
_entity_poly.pdbx_seq_one_letter_code
_entity_poly.pdbx_strand_id
1 'polypeptide(L)'
;MIVDGTKNATNDQFFNYKTATTYKALDINNCEFYGAVSGGTVMKGFYYVNVAATIEAVNIRNSYIHDITCDGGDMFDCRKGYMKTLNINNNIIYNCAKERDFVRYDDAAKSFNNPVPEINITNNTIDNCMNGVNGKRILYVRFNGKKAGQHIKMTNNLITNTQAVYTNQATTSTPEYSNNYYFNCTNANIFAPSDSGNSLYWNGDTSGRNGSDPKYKAPSKGDFTIGNEEVSKLKVGATR
;
A
#
# COMPACT_ATOMS: atom_id res chain seq x y z
N MET A 1 -14.25 -13.70 -6.46
CA MET A 1 -13.22 -14.67 -6.94
C MET A 1 -12.20 -14.81 -5.83
N ILE A 2 -11.73 -16.05 -5.60
CA ILE A 2 -10.64 -16.34 -4.64
C ILE A 2 -9.43 -16.81 -5.44
N VAL A 3 -8.25 -16.24 -5.17
CA VAL A 3 -6.99 -16.57 -5.84
C VAL A 3 -5.98 -17.05 -4.81
N ASP A 4 -5.66 -18.32 -4.85
CA ASP A 4 -4.74 -19.01 -3.95
C ASP A 4 -3.30 -18.96 -4.51
N GLY A 5 -2.49 -18.07 -3.99
CA GLY A 5 -1.07 -17.92 -4.36
C GLY A 5 -0.18 -19.01 -3.77
N THR A 6 -0.65 -19.78 -2.79
CA THR A 6 0.15 -20.87 -2.18
C THR A 6 0.40 -22.03 -3.15
N LYS A 7 -0.39 -22.10 -4.21
CA LYS A 7 -0.30 -23.11 -5.26
C LYS A 7 0.59 -22.70 -6.43
N ASN A 8 1.10 -21.49 -6.41
CA ASN A 8 2.00 -21.03 -7.47
C ASN A 8 3.33 -21.79 -7.40
N ALA A 9 3.72 -22.39 -8.52
CA ALA A 9 4.99 -23.13 -8.61
C ALA A 9 6.22 -22.19 -8.65
N THR A 10 6.00 -20.91 -8.93
CA THR A 10 7.05 -19.89 -9.01
C THR A 10 6.81 -18.82 -7.98
N ASN A 11 7.86 -18.44 -7.26
CA ASN A 11 7.84 -17.28 -6.38
C ASN A 11 7.81 -16.00 -7.23
N ASP A 12 6.63 -15.52 -7.60
CA ASP A 12 6.43 -14.32 -8.43
C ASP A 12 5.29 -13.45 -7.83
N GLN A 13 4.84 -12.46 -8.54
CA GLN A 13 3.71 -11.60 -8.18
C GLN A 13 2.41 -12.13 -8.79
N PHE A 14 1.27 -11.74 -8.22
CA PHE A 14 -0.04 -12.07 -8.81
C PHE A 14 -0.22 -11.39 -10.18
N PHE A 15 0.25 -10.17 -10.31
CA PHE A 15 0.20 -9.39 -11.56
C PHE A 15 1.59 -8.91 -11.93
N ASN A 16 2.13 -9.40 -13.03
CA ASN A 16 3.47 -9.03 -13.49
C ASN A 16 3.43 -8.61 -14.97
N TYR A 17 3.63 -7.33 -15.21
CA TYR A 17 3.64 -6.77 -16.55
C TYR A 17 4.98 -7.05 -17.23
N LYS A 18 4.96 -7.82 -18.31
CA LYS A 18 6.17 -8.27 -19.02
C LYS A 18 6.45 -7.50 -20.31
N THR A 19 5.46 -6.78 -20.84
CA THR A 19 5.55 -6.12 -22.15
C THR A 19 5.46 -4.62 -22.00
N ALA A 20 6.36 -3.91 -22.67
CA ALA A 20 6.36 -2.44 -22.75
C ALA A 20 5.27 -1.96 -23.74
N THR A 21 4.05 -1.86 -23.27
CA THR A 21 2.89 -1.43 -24.06
C THR A 21 1.93 -0.63 -23.18
N THR A 22 0.84 -0.15 -23.76
CA THR A 22 -0.22 0.52 -23.02
C THR A 22 -1.33 -0.45 -22.65
N TYR A 23 -1.61 -0.52 -21.35
CA TYR A 23 -2.71 -1.28 -20.77
C TYR A 23 -3.82 -0.31 -20.35
N LYS A 24 -5.07 -0.64 -20.62
CA LYS A 24 -6.21 0.21 -20.28
C LYS A 24 -6.46 0.25 -18.80
N ALA A 25 -6.68 -0.92 -18.20
CA ALA A 25 -6.92 -1.01 -16.76
C ALA A 25 -6.56 -2.39 -16.20
N LEU A 26 -6.28 -2.41 -14.91
CA LEU A 26 -6.40 -3.57 -14.04
C LEU A 26 -7.52 -3.25 -13.04
N ASP A 27 -8.64 -3.92 -13.16
CA ASP A 27 -9.79 -3.77 -12.26
C ASP A 27 -9.98 -5.01 -11.42
N ILE A 28 -9.83 -4.85 -10.11
CA ILE A 28 -10.04 -5.88 -9.10
C ILE A 28 -11.13 -5.38 -8.17
N ASN A 29 -12.22 -6.13 -8.07
CA ASN A 29 -13.34 -5.78 -7.24
C ASN A 29 -13.97 -7.02 -6.62
N ASN A 30 -14.19 -6.98 -5.31
CA ASN A 30 -14.83 -8.07 -4.56
C ASN A 30 -14.11 -9.42 -4.75
N CYS A 31 -12.79 -9.43 -4.58
CA CYS A 31 -11.94 -10.59 -4.72
C CYS A 31 -11.18 -10.86 -3.43
N GLU A 32 -10.65 -12.08 -3.31
CA GLU A 32 -9.72 -12.46 -2.27
C GLU A 32 -8.44 -13.00 -2.92
N PHE A 33 -7.29 -12.50 -2.45
CA PHE A 33 -5.96 -12.95 -2.86
C PHE A 33 -5.15 -13.26 -1.61
N TYR A 34 -4.55 -14.42 -1.58
CA TYR A 34 -3.68 -14.77 -0.47
C TYR A 34 -2.45 -15.57 -0.91
N GLY A 35 -1.38 -15.43 -0.15
CA GLY A 35 -0.13 -16.16 -0.30
C GLY A 35 0.17 -17.03 0.91
N ALA A 36 1.46 -17.26 1.17
CA ALA A 36 1.94 -17.96 2.34
C ALA A 36 2.88 -17.07 3.16
N VAL A 37 2.69 -17.02 4.46
CA VAL A 37 3.58 -16.30 5.39
C VAL A 37 4.79 -17.13 5.79
N SER A 38 4.69 -18.45 5.69
CA SER A 38 5.78 -19.39 5.95
C SER A 38 5.46 -20.76 5.33
N GLY A 39 6.49 -21.51 4.96
CA GLY A 39 6.34 -22.92 4.56
C GLY A 39 5.56 -23.10 3.27
N GLY A 40 6.10 -22.72 2.15
CA GLY A 40 5.46 -22.84 0.84
C GLY A 40 6.05 -21.83 -0.14
N THR A 41 5.41 -21.65 -1.29
CA THR A 41 5.83 -20.61 -2.22
C THR A 41 5.42 -19.23 -1.68
N VAL A 42 6.40 -18.47 -1.25
CA VAL A 42 6.21 -17.10 -0.74
C VAL A 42 6.11 -16.14 -1.92
N MET A 43 5.01 -15.39 -2.03
CA MET A 43 4.83 -14.43 -3.11
C MET A 43 5.78 -13.24 -2.98
N LYS A 44 6.38 -12.81 -4.10
CA LYS A 44 7.25 -11.61 -4.15
C LYS A 44 6.52 -10.29 -4.02
N GLY A 45 5.23 -10.28 -4.17
CA GLY A 45 4.39 -9.11 -4.11
C GLY A 45 3.05 -9.35 -4.79
N PHE A 46 2.24 -8.30 -4.85
CA PHE A 46 0.93 -8.38 -5.47
C PHE A 46 0.98 -7.94 -6.95
N TYR A 47 1.64 -6.83 -7.20
CA TYR A 47 1.65 -6.17 -8.50
C TYR A 47 3.07 -5.70 -8.85
N TYR A 48 3.51 -5.91 -10.09
CA TYR A 48 4.85 -5.54 -10.51
C TYR A 48 4.94 -5.00 -11.94
N VAL A 49 5.55 -3.84 -12.10
CA VAL A 49 5.84 -3.22 -13.39
C VAL A 49 7.32 -2.85 -13.45
N ASN A 50 8.12 -3.66 -14.12
CA ASN A 50 9.56 -3.43 -14.31
C ASN A 50 9.94 -3.30 -15.80
N VAL A 51 9.00 -2.90 -16.60
CA VAL A 51 9.16 -2.58 -18.03
C VAL A 51 8.57 -1.21 -18.32
N ALA A 52 8.92 -0.60 -19.44
CA ALA A 52 8.38 0.71 -19.85
C ALA A 52 6.91 0.60 -20.33
N ALA A 53 6.05 0.07 -19.47
CA ALA A 53 4.61 -0.05 -19.74
C ALA A 53 3.87 1.19 -19.23
N THR A 54 2.82 1.59 -19.94
CA THR A 54 1.85 2.57 -19.48
C THR A 54 0.58 1.86 -19.04
N ILE A 55 0.12 2.14 -17.82
CA ILE A 55 -1.14 1.62 -17.31
C ILE A 55 -2.04 2.81 -17.00
N GLU A 56 -3.18 2.91 -17.69
CA GLU A 56 -4.10 4.04 -17.52
C GLU A 56 -4.75 4.03 -16.13
N ALA A 57 -5.13 2.86 -15.62
CA ALA A 57 -5.67 2.74 -14.28
C ALA A 57 -5.35 1.39 -13.63
N VAL A 58 -5.06 1.42 -12.34
CA VAL A 58 -5.04 0.24 -11.46
C VAL A 58 -6.06 0.49 -10.36
N ASN A 59 -7.14 -0.28 -10.37
CA ASN A 59 -8.23 -0.16 -9.41
C ASN A 59 -8.35 -1.44 -8.59
N ILE A 60 -8.11 -1.34 -7.31
CA ILE A 60 -8.21 -2.45 -6.35
C ILE A 60 -9.19 -2.03 -5.28
N ARG A 61 -10.35 -2.67 -5.24
CA ARG A 61 -11.44 -2.25 -4.35
C ARG A 61 -12.22 -3.41 -3.77
N ASN A 62 -12.79 -3.18 -2.61
CA ASN A 62 -13.68 -4.12 -1.94
C ASN A 62 -13.12 -5.54 -1.84
N SER A 63 -11.81 -5.67 -1.62
CA SER A 63 -11.11 -6.95 -1.73
C SER A 63 -10.35 -7.29 -0.45
N TYR A 64 -10.13 -8.59 -0.24
CA TYR A 64 -9.21 -9.10 0.77
C TYR A 64 -7.88 -9.45 0.12
N ILE A 65 -6.80 -8.97 0.69
CA ILE A 65 -5.44 -9.24 0.22
C ILE A 65 -4.60 -9.56 1.44
N HIS A 66 -4.10 -10.79 1.53
CA HIS A 66 -3.42 -11.16 2.76
C HIS A 66 -2.34 -12.23 2.59
N ASP A 67 -1.50 -12.35 3.63
CA ASP A 67 -0.45 -13.34 3.71
C ASP A 67 0.54 -13.27 2.53
N ILE A 68 0.87 -12.06 2.10
CA ILE A 68 1.83 -11.79 1.03
C ILE A 68 3.08 -11.15 1.62
N THR A 69 4.05 -11.94 2.00
CA THR A 69 5.26 -11.47 2.68
C THR A 69 6.16 -10.58 1.84
N CYS A 70 6.02 -10.63 0.53
CA CYS A 70 6.83 -9.85 -0.43
C CYS A 70 8.32 -10.21 -0.37
N ASP A 71 8.64 -11.49 -0.41
CA ASP A 71 10.03 -11.94 -0.42
C ASP A 71 10.72 -11.61 -1.75
N GLY A 72 11.52 -10.54 -1.73
CA GLY A 72 12.29 -10.09 -2.89
C GLY A 72 11.62 -9.01 -3.76
N GLY A 73 10.41 -8.56 -3.44
CA GLY A 73 9.71 -7.46 -4.13
C GLY A 73 8.93 -6.58 -3.17
N ASP A 74 8.35 -5.49 -3.67
CA ASP A 74 7.45 -4.65 -2.90
C ASP A 74 5.99 -5.04 -3.19
N MET A 75 5.02 -4.59 -2.37
CA MET A 75 3.65 -5.07 -2.47
C MET A 75 2.98 -4.60 -3.76
N PHE A 76 2.94 -3.29 -3.97
CA PHE A 76 2.46 -2.64 -5.19
C PHE A 76 3.65 -1.91 -5.82
N ASP A 77 4.33 -2.56 -6.76
CA ASP A 77 5.67 -2.17 -7.21
C ASP A 77 5.68 -1.75 -8.68
N CYS A 78 5.88 -0.46 -8.94
CA CYS A 78 6.10 0.10 -10.27
C CYS A 78 7.46 0.79 -10.34
N ARG A 79 8.45 0.12 -10.96
CA ARG A 79 9.84 0.62 -11.00
C ARG A 79 10.23 1.29 -12.31
N LYS A 80 9.67 0.87 -13.41
CA LYS A 80 10.03 1.36 -14.76
C LYS A 80 8.84 1.74 -15.61
N GLY A 81 7.64 1.43 -15.15
CA GLY A 81 6.42 1.76 -15.84
C GLY A 81 5.84 3.09 -15.40
N TYR A 82 4.73 3.45 -16.02
CA TYR A 82 3.90 4.58 -15.66
C TYR A 82 2.48 4.11 -15.37
N MET A 83 2.04 4.31 -14.13
CA MET A 83 0.63 4.18 -13.76
C MET A 83 0.04 5.57 -13.70
N LYS A 84 -0.94 5.86 -14.53
CA LYS A 84 -1.61 7.15 -14.50
C LYS A 84 -2.41 7.33 -13.22
N THR A 85 -3.15 6.29 -12.83
CA THR A 85 -3.92 6.29 -11.60
C THR A 85 -3.76 4.96 -10.88
N LEU A 86 -3.46 5.02 -9.58
CA LEU A 86 -3.49 3.87 -8.66
C LEU A 86 -4.54 4.13 -7.59
N ASN A 87 -5.60 3.34 -7.58
CA ASN A 87 -6.68 3.38 -6.60
C ASN A 87 -6.70 2.10 -5.77
N ILE A 88 -6.40 2.23 -4.49
CA ILE A 88 -6.55 1.16 -3.48
C ILE A 88 -7.64 1.64 -2.52
N ASN A 89 -8.85 1.12 -2.66
CA ASN A 89 -10.01 1.65 -1.96
C ASN A 89 -10.86 0.55 -1.32
N ASN A 90 -11.22 0.74 -0.07
CA ASN A 90 -12.14 -0.13 0.68
C ASN A 90 -11.69 -1.61 0.70
N ASN A 91 -10.40 -1.86 0.91
CA ASN A 91 -9.86 -3.21 1.01
C ASN A 91 -9.48 -3.54 2.46
N ILE A 92 -9.48 -4.82 2.78
CA ILE A 92 -8.85 -5.36 3.97
C ILE A 92 -7.53 -6.02 3.54
N ILE A 93 -6.41 -5.47 4.02
CA ILE A 93 -5.07 -5.89 3.63
C ILE A 93 -4.29 -6.21 4.92
N TYR A 94 -3.87 -7.46 5.09
CA TYR A 94 -3.22 -7.85 6.33
C TYR A 94 -2.12 -8.90 6.14
N ASN A 95 -1.17 -8.94 7.05
CA ASN A 95 -0.01 -9.83 7.01
C ASN A 95 0.81 -9.67 5.71
N CYS A 96 0.97 -8.45 5.21
CA CYS A 96 1.61 -8.20 3.93
C CYS A 96 2.89 -7.38 4.06
N ALA A 97 3.74 -7.44 3.05
CA ALA A 97 4.92 -6.59 2.88
C ALA A 97 5.85 -6.57 4.11
N LYS A 98 6.15 -7.71 4.70
CA LYS A 98 6.84 -7.81 6.00
C LYS A 98 8.06 -6.90 6.11
N GLU A 99 8.99 -6.93 5.16
CA GLU A 99 10.21 -6.11 5.13
C GLU A 99 10.33 -5.32 3.82
N ARG A 100 9.20 -4.89 3.25
CA ARG A 100 9.12 -4.24 1.95
C ARG A 100 8.22 -3.02 1.99
N ASP A 101 8.32 -2.17 0.98
CA ASP A 101 7.40 -1.06 0.82
C ASP A 101 6.00 -1.56 0.46
N PHE A 102 4.98 -0.89 0.96
CA PHE A 102 3.60 -1.21 0.62
C PHE A 102 3.29 -0.70 -0.80
N VAL A 103 3.49 0.57 -1.07
CA VAL A 103 3.49 1.10 -2.42
C VAL A 103 4.88 1.61 -2.77
N ARG A 104 5.46 1.06 -3.82
CA ARG A 104 6.65 1.59 -4.46
C ARG A 104 6.32 2.09 -5.85
N TYR A 105 6.50 3.37 -6.08
CA TYR A 105 6.40 3.95 -7.40
C TYR A 105 7.64 4.79 -7.68
N ASP A 106 8.49 4.26 -8.54
CA ASP A 106 9.78 4.82 -8.86
C ASP A 106 9.82 5.10 -10.37
N ASP A 107 9.96 6.34 -10.79
CA ASP A 107 10.10 6.68 -12.20
C ASP A 107 11.54 6.48 -12.68
N ALA A 108 12.12 5.34 -12.39
CA ALA A 108 13.47 5.00 -12.88
C ALA A 108 13.58 5.08 -14.41
N ALA A 109 12.46 5.00 -15.11
CA ALA A 109 12.38 5.37 -16.52
C ALA A 109 12.29 6.90 -16.65
N LYS A 110 13.39 7.57 -16.51
CA LYS A 110 13.62 9.02 -16.49
C LYS A 110 13.08 9.82 -17.68
N SER A 111 12.42 9.20 -18.62
CA SER A 111 12.02 9.78 -19.90
C SER A 111 10.52 10.00 -20.04
N PHE A 112 9.73 9.74 -19.01
CA PHE A 112 8.30 9.98 -19.13
C PHE A 112 7.99 11.48 -19.06
N ASN A 113 7.67 12.07 -20.19
CA ASN A 113 6.92 13.32 -20.26
C ASN A 113 5.45 13.10 -19.89
N ASN A 114 5.19 12.16 -19.01
CA ASN A 114 3.85 11.81 -18.60
C ASN A 114 3.30 12.82 -17.61
N PRO A 115 1.99 13.02 -17.59
CA PRO A 115 1.33 13.78 -16.53
C PRO A 115 1.65 13.23 -15.15
N VAL A 116 1.42 14.05 -14.15
CA VAL A 116 1.56 13.65 -12.75
C VAL A 116 0.60 12.50 -12.46
N PRO A 117 1.08 11.39 -11.89
CA PRO A 117 0.20 10.29 -11.55
C PRO A 117 -0.63 10.60 -10.29
N GLU A 118 -1.77 9.96 -10.20
CA GLU A 118 -2.66 9.98 -9.03
C GLU A 118 -2.51 8.68 -8.24
N ILE A 119 -2.28 8.80 -6.94
CA ILE A 119 -2.20 7.66 -6.03
C ILE A 119 -3.22 7.87 -4.91
N ASN A 120 -4.25 7.05 -4.89
CA ASN A 120 -5.34 7.13 -3.94
C ASN A 120 -5.38 5.84 -3.08
N ILE A 121 -5.09 5.97 -1.80
CA ILE A 121 -5.20 4.91 -0.79
C ILE A 121 -6.25 5.35 0.21
N THR A 122 -7.47 4.85 0.07
CA THR A 122 -8.61 5.39 0.81
C THR A 122 -9.49 4.31 1.39
N ASN A 123 -9.97 4.53 2.61
CA ASN A 123 -10.91 3.63 3.28
C ASN A 123 -10.42 2.18 3.45
N ASN A 124 -9.13 1.95 3.56
CA ASN A 124 -8.62 0.59 3.73
C ASN A 124 -8.40 0.27 5.21
N THR A 125 -8.58 -0.98 5.57
CA THR A 125 -8.03 -1.56 6.79
C THR A 125 -6.72 -2.24 6.45
N ILE A 126 -5.62 -1.77 7.04
CA ILE A 126 -4.26 -2.27 6.83
C ILE A 126 -3.73 -2.74 8.19
N ASP A 127 -3.58 -4.05 8.35
CA ASP A 127 -3.19 -4.64 9.62
C ASP A 127 -1.95 -5.52 9.48
N ASN A 128 -1.07 -5.45 10.47
CA ASN A 128 0.11 -6.31 10.54
C ASN A 128 0.93 -6.32 9.24
N CYS A 129 1.14 -5.15 8.64
CA CYS A 129 1.94 -4.95 7.46
C CYS A 129 3.26 -4.25 7.79
N MET A 130 4.31 -4.45 6.98
CA MET A 130 5.61 -3.80 7.13
C MET A 130 6.24 -3.97 8.53
N ASN A 131 6.03 -5.12 9.14
CA ASN A 131 6.38 -5.42 10.55
C ASN A 131 7.72 -6.10 10.74
N GLY A 132 8.48 -6.35 9.69
CA GLY A 132 9.80 -6.96 9.81
C GLY A 132 10.82 -6.02 10.47
N VAL A 133 11.95 -6.59 10.88
CA VAL A 133 13.06 -5.85 11.54
C VAL A 133 13.51 -4.65 10.68
N ASN A 134 13.47 -4.81 9.36
CA ASN A 134 13.79 -3.76 8.38
C ASN A 134 12.53 -3.23 7.71
N GLY A 135 11.45 -3.08 8.44
CA GLY A 135 10.19 -2.56 7.93
C GLY A 135 10.40 -1.32 7.07
N LYS A 136 9.69 -1.28 5.95
CA LYS A 136 9.80 -0.23 4.95
C LYS A 136 8.62 0.75 5.07
N ARG A 137 8.34 1.45 4.01
CA ARG A 137 7.41 2.58 3.99
C ARG A 137 6.05 2.17 3.47
N ILE A 138 5.01 2.82 3.93
CA ILE A 138 3.69 2.68 3.32
C ILE A 138 3.68 3.28 1.90
N LEU A 139 4.42 4.37 1.71
CA LEU A 139 4.57 5.02 0.41
C LEU A 139 6.05 5.30 0.13
N TYR A 140 6.60 4.64 -0.86
CA TYR A 140 7.87 4.98 -1.47
C TYR A 140 7.62 5.49 -2.89
N VAL A 141 7.39 6.78 -3.00
CA VAL A 141 7.09 7.43 -4.27
C VAL A 141 8.22 8.37 -4.62
N ARG A 142 8.99 8.01 -5.66
CA ARG A 142 10.11 8.78 -6.16
C ARG A 142 9.84 9.20 -7.60
N PHE A 143 9.16 10.31 -7.75
CA PHE A 143 9.19 10.99 -9.03
C PHE A 143 10.41 11.92 -9.05
N ASN A 144 11.18 11.79 -10.09
CA ASN A 144 12.39 12.57 -10.29
C ASN A 144 12.03 14.05 -10.11
N GLY A 145 12.57 14.73 -9.11
CA GLY A 145 12.24 16.04 -8.53
C GLY A 145 11.85 17.22 -9.43
N LYS A 146 11.50 16.92 -10.67
CA LYS A 146 11.07 17.88 -11.67
C LYS A 146 9.57 17.86 -11.94
N LYS A 147 8.82 16.90 -11.37
CA LYS A 147 7.38 16.84 -11.56
C LYS A 147 6.69 17.35 -10.30
N ALA A 148 6.53 18.66 -10.24
CA ALA A 148 5.65 19.30 -9.28
C ALA A 148 4.25 18.69 -9.36
N GLY A 149 3.58 18.49 -8.24
CA GLY A 149 2.17 18.18 -8.24
C GLY A 149 1.79 16.70 -8.25
N GLN A 150 2.58 15.82 -7.66
CA GLN A 150 2.12 14.46 -7.40
C GLN A 150 0.84 14.50 -6.56
N HIS A 151 -0.22 13.92 -7.09
CA HIS A 151 -1.47 13.81 -6.38
C HIS A 151 -1.48 12.50 -5.59
N ILE A 152 -1.14 12.61 -4.32
CA ILE A 152 -1.20 11.49 -3.37
C ILE A 152 -2.31 11.78 -2.38
N LYS A 153 -3.29 10.90 -2.32
CA LYS A 153 -4.37 10.94 -1.36
C LYS A 153 -4.36 9.67 -0.52
N MET A 154 -4.19 9.85 0.78
CA MET A 154 -4.24 8.77 1.76
C MET A 154 -5.17 9.19 2.87
N THR A 155 -6.44 8.74 2.81
CA THR A 155 -7.50 9.22 3.70
C THR A 155 -8.41 8.11 4.19
N ASN A 156 -8.94 8.29 5.40
CA ASN A 156 -9.90 7.38 6.02
C ASN A 156 -9.41 5.94 6.18
N ASN A 157 -8.11 5.69 6.23
CA ASN A 157 -7.59 4.35 6.46
C ASN A 157 -7.54 4.03 7.96
N LEU A 158 -7.75 2.78 8.29
CA LEU A 158 -7.51 2.21 9.61
C LEU A 158 -6.24 1.35 9.53
N ILE A 159 -5.17 1.81 10.17
CA ILE A 159 -3.84 1.18 10.09
C ILE A 159 -3.46 0.70 11.48
N THR A 160 -3.26 -0.59 11.61
CA THR A 160 -3.04 -1.23 12.91
C THR A 160 -1.87 -2.20 12.88
N ASN A 161 -1.20 -2.36 14.01
CA ASN A 161 -0.11 -3.33 14.17
C ASN A 161 0.97 -3.24 13.08
N THR A 162 1.22 -2.04 12.55
CA THR A 162 2.07 -1.78 11.40
C THR A 162 3.21 -0.86 11.81
N GLN A 163 4.47 -1.26 11.57
CA GLN A 163 5.61 -0.50 12.07
C GLN A 163 6.03 0.66 11.19
N ALA A 164 5.90 0.55 9.89
CA ALA A 164 6.49 1.50 8.95
C ALA A 164 5.43 2.28 8.17
N VAL A 165 4.68 3.14 8.84
CA VAL A 165 3.61 3.95 8.22
C VAL A 165 4.09 5.30 7.70
N TYR A 166 5.36 5.50 7.54
CA TYR A 166 5.89 6.72 6.99
C TYR A 166 5.96 6.70 5.46
N THR A 167 6.11 7.88 4.89
CA THR A 167 6.16 8.06 3.44
C THR A 167 7.50 8.67 3.02
N ASN A 168 7.94 8.31 1.83
CA ASN A 168 9.05 8.96 1.16
C ASN A 168 8.56 9.46 -0.19
N GLN A 169 8.59 10.76 -0.39
CA GLN A 169 8.13 11.41 -1.60
C GLN A 169 8.90 12.69 -1.87
N ALA A 170 8.89 13.16 -3.10
CA ALA A 170 9.58 14.38 -3.45
C ALA A 170 8.94 15.59 -2.75
N THR A 171 9.77 16.57 -2.39
CA THR A 171 9.35 17.82 -1.73
C THR A 171 8.32 18.63 -2.50
N THR A 172 8.20 18.37 -3.80
CA THR A 172 7.28 19.05 -4.71
C THR A 172 5.91 18.39 -4.81
N SER A 173 5.67 17.29 -4.09
CA SER A 173 4.35 16.67 -4.03
C SER A 173 3.43 17.45 -3.10
N THR A 174 2.13 17.44 -3.43
CA THR A 174 1.07 18.00 -2.58
C THR A 174 0.19 16.88 -2.06
N PRO A 175 0.66 16.12 -1.07
CA PRO A 175 -0.11 14.99 -0.56
C PRO A 175 -1.28 15.46 0.31
N GLU A 176 -2.38 14.74 0.21
CA GLU A 176 -3.53 14.86 1.11
C GLU A 176 -3.54 13.67 2.07
N TYR A 177 -3.18 13.91 3.32
CA TYR A 177 -3.27 12.92 4.39
C TYR A 177 -4.28 13.41 5.41
N SER A 178 -5.41 12.73 5.53
CA SER A 178 -6.45 13.13 6.47
C SER A 178 -7.28 11.96 6.96
N ASN A 179 -7.75 12.08 8.19
CA ASN A 179 -8.66 11.14 8.82
C ASN A 179 -8.20 9.68 8.79
N ASN A 180 -6.89 9.43 8.78
CA ASN A 180 -6.39 8.08 9.00
C ASN A 180 -6.30 7.80 10.50
N TYR A 181 -6.57 6.58 10.89
CA TYR A 181 -6.52 6.15 12.27
C TYR A 181 -5.43 5.11 12.48
N TYR A 182 -4.62 5.27 13.51
CA TYR A 182 -3.46 4.43 13.78
C TYR A 182 -3.54 3.83 15.17
N PHE A 183 -3.36 2.53 15.27
CA PHE A 183 -3.26 1.82 16.53
C PHE A 183 -2.08 0.86 16.52
N ASN A 184 -1.31 0.86 17.61
CA ASN A 184 -0.14 -0.01 17.77
C ASN A 184 0.86 0.10 16.60
N CYS A 185 1.07 1.31 16.12
CA CYS A 185 2.08 1.65 15.13
C CYS A 185 3.28 2.25 15.86
N THR A 186 4.25 1.41 16.23
CA THR A 186 5.22 1.72 17.30
C THR A 186 6.58 2.22 16.84
N ASN A 187 6.86 2.25 15.54
CA ASN A 187 8.13 2.75 15.07
C ASN A 187 8.26 4.26 15.36
N ALA A 188 9.32 4.66 16.05
CA ALA A 188 9.57 6.06 16.43
C ALA A 188 9.65 7.01 15.23
N ASN A 189 10.00 6.51 14.05
CA ASN A 189 10.11 7.29 12.82
C ASN A 189 8.82 7.37 12.02
N ILE A 190 7.76 6.75 12.48
CA ILE A 190 6.47 6.66 11.77
C ILE A 190 5.92 8.02 11.40
N PHE A 191 6.08 8.97 12.30
CA PHE A 191 5.50 10.31 12.17
C PHE A 191 6.54 11.41 12.05
N ALA A 192 7.80 11.07 11.94
CA ALA A 192 8.86 12.06 11.83
C ALA A 192 9.31 12.20 10.37
N PRO A 193 9.51 13.39 9.86
CA PRO A 193 10.24 13.58 8.63
C PRO A 193 11.67 13.10 8.84
N SER A 194 12.19 12.33 7.90
CA SER A 194 13.60 11.94 7.89
C SER A 194 14.37 12.90 6.99
N ASP A 195 15.56 13.22 7.42
CA ASP A 195 16.48 14.11 6.74
C ASP A 195 17.53 13.39 5.89
N SER A 196 17.54 12.10 5.81
CA SER A 196 18.55 11.30 5.11
C SER A 196 18.56 11.47 3.58
N GLY A 197 18.45 12.70 3.09
CA GLY A 197 18.47 13.05 1.67
C GLY A 197 17.22 12.63 0.90
N ASN A 198 16.32 11.95 1.55
CA ASN A 198 15.00 11.61 1.07
C ASN A 198 14.01 12.28 2.00
N SER A 199 13.35 13.33 1.54
CA SER A 199 12.31 13.98 2.32
C SER A 199 11.24 12.99 2.68
N LEU A 200 11.19 12.60 3.93
CA LEU A 200 10.12 11.80 4.49
C LEU A 200 9.04 12.76 4.92
N TYR A 201 7.91 12.71 4.26
CA TYR A 201 6.79 13.55 4.58
C TYR A 201 5.67 12.75 5.19
N TRP A 202 5.44 13.04 6.41
CA TRP A 202 4.16 12.90 7.01
C TRP A 202 3.57 14.31 7.15
N ASN A 203 2.80 14.73 6.19
CA ASN A 203 2.35 16.11 6.14
C ASN A 203 1.03 16.28 6.88
N GLY A 204 1.13 16.24 8.19
CA GLY A 204 0.08 16.82 9.01
C GLY A 204 -1.13 15.96 9.35
N ASP A 205 -1.19 14.70 8.95
CA ASP A 205 -2.23 13.81 9.46
C ASP A 205 -1.91 13.41 10.89
N THR A 206 -2.37 14.21 11.82
CA THR A 206 -2.24 13.96 13.25
C THR A 206 -3.50 13.34 13.84
N SER A 207 -4.56 13.25 13.07
CA SER A 207 -5.80 12.62 13.50
C SER A 207 -5.61 11.13 13.74
N GLY A 208 -6.04 10.63 14.86
CA GLY A 208 -5.98 9.22 15.17
C GLY A 208 -4.60 8.64 15.53
N ARG A 209 -3.54 9.47 15.63
CA ARG A 209 -2.25 9.05 16.18
C ARG A 209 -2.44 8.50 17.60
N ASN A 210 -1.80 7.36 17.89
CA ASN A 210 -1.93 6.70 19.20
C ASN A 210 -3.40 6.43 19.56
N GLY A 211 -4.18 6.02 18.59
CA GLY A 211 -5.57 5.67 18.79
C GLY A 211 -5.77 4.49 19.71
N SER A 212 -7.00 4.28 20.14
CA SER A 212 -7.41 3.13 20.94
C SER A 212 -7.50 1.87 20.07
N ASP A 213 -7.37 0.72 20.71
CA ASP A 213 -7.57 -0.58 20.07
C ASP A 213 -8.95 -0.66 19.38
N PRO A 214 -9.02 -0.93 18.08
CA PRO A 214 -10.29 -1.14 17.39
C PRO A 214 -11.04 -2.39 17.86
N LYS A 215 -10.39 -3.29 18.60
CA LYS A 215 -10.97 -4.54 19.12
C LYS A 215 -11.64 -5.34 18.01
N TYR A 216 -10.86 -5.68 17.00
CA TYR A 216 -11.36 -6.51 15.91
C TYR A 216 -11.93 -7.83 16.41
N LYS A 217 -13.02 -8.26 15.83
CA LYS A 217 -13.77 -9.44 16.26
C LYS A 217 -12.98 -10.74 16.15
N ALA A 218 -12.36 -11.00 15.01
CA ALA A 218 -11.52 -12.18 14.80
C ALA A 218 -10.48 -11.95 13.67
N PRO A 219 -9.48 -11.09 13.88
CA PRO A 219 -8.54 -10.69 12.83
C PRO A 219 -7.72 -11.85 12.28
N SER A 220 -7.42 -12.87 13.10
CA SER A 220 -6.74 -14.10 12.65
C SER A 220 -7.56 -14.94 11.67
N LYS A 221 -8.85 -14.66 11.54
CA LYS A 221 -9.78 -15.28 10.59
C LYS A 221 -10.23 -14.31 9.49
N GLY A 222 -9.58 -13.16 9.37
CA GLY A 222 -9.96 -12.11 8.41
C GLY A 222 -11.19 -11.29 8.81
N ASP A 223 -11.74 -11.45 10.02
CA ASP A 223 -12.86 -10.64 10.49
C ASP A 223 -12.37 -9.40 11.23
N PHE A 224 -12.30 -8.30 10.49
CA PHE A 224 -11.87 -6.99 10.97
C PHE A 224 -13.03 -6.08 11.39
N THR A 225 -14.16 -6.67 11.74
CA THR A 225 -15.29 -5.92 12.33
C THR A 225 -14.82 -5.20 13.59
N ILE A 226 -15.03 -3.89 13.66
CA ILE A 226 -14.59 -3.04 14.76
C ILE A 226 -15.55 -3.24 15.94
N GLY A 227 -15.01 -3.70 17.07
CA GLY A 227 -15.75 -3.87 18.31
C GLY A 227 -15.68 -2.67 19.25
N ASN A 228 -14.78 -1.73 19.01
CA ASN A 228 -14.67 -0.50 19.79
C ASN A 228 -15.63 0.55 19.23
N GLU A 229 -16.65 0.93 20.00
CA GLU A 229 -17.68 1.87 19.56
C GLU A 229 -17.14 3.25 19.19
N GLU A 230 -16.13 3.76 19.90
CA GLU A 230 -15.56 5.08 19.61
C GLU A 230 -14.80 5.06 18.27
N VAL A 231 -14.08 4.00 18.00
CA VAL A 231 -13.38 3.83 16.71
C VAL A 231 -14.39 3.62 15.58
N SER A 232 -15.44 2.86 15.81
CA SER A 232 -16.50 2.60 14.83
C SER A 232 -17.22 3.89 14.38
N LYS A 233 -17.42 4.83 15.29
CA LYS A 233 -18.04 6.15 14.99
C LYS A 233 -17.19 7.00 14.03
N LEU A 234 -15.89 6.77 13.96
CA LEU A 234 -14.99 7.53 13.09
C LEU A 234 -15.14 7.17 11.61
N LYS A 235 -15.78 6.05 11.30
CA LYS A 235 -16.00 5.57 9.92
C LYS A 235 -14.70 5.49 9.11
N VAL A 236 -13.64 5.03 9.75
CA VAL A 236 -12.34 4.76 9.14
C VAL A 236 -12.19 3.28 8.81
N GLY A 237 -11.35 2.97 7.83
CA GLY A 237 -11.14 1.59 7.39
C GLY A 237 -12.16 1.11 6.37
N ALA A 238 -12.05 -0.16 6.02
CA ALA A 238 -12.94 -0.79 5.06
C ALA A 238 -14.32 -1.05 5.68
N THR A 239 -15.35 -0.74 4.91
CA THR A 239 -16.75 -1.03 5.28
C THR A 239 -17.17 -2.36 4.65
N ARG A 240 -17.38 -3.37 5.51
CA ARG A 240 -17.88 -4.69 5.11
C ARG A 240 -18.78 -5.29 6.17
#